data_d9d20d89ffdb2de514dccdeab2fe368f
#
_entry.id   d9d20d89ffdb2de514dccdeab2fe368f
#
_cell.length_a   1.000
_cell.length_b   1.000
_cell.length_c   1.000
_cell.angle_alpha   90.00
_cell.angle_beta   90.00
_cell.angle_gamma   90.00
#
_symmetry.space_group_name_H-M   'P 1'
#
loop_
_entity.id
_entity.type
_entity.pdbx_description
1 polymer ?
#
loop_
_entity_poly.entity_id
_entity_poly.type
_entity_poly.pdbx_seq_one_letter_code
_entity_poly.pdbx_strand_id
1 'polypeptide(L)'
;MLTFLGFSMIVVFMYLIMSKRLSAFSALTVVPIVFALLGGFTDLGPMMMKGLETIAPTAIMIIFAILYFGVLIDTGLFDPLVVKILKMVGGDPLKIVMGTAVLSLIVALDGDGTITYLIVVTAFLPLYNRLGMNKLILACIPALAMGIMNMTPWGGPAVQAAAAVKADVTSLLIPLIPSMIAGMIWILVVSYFLGRRERKRLGVINIDTEFNNEIAAALDVGMDASIKRPKLFWFNLVLTLLLLTALVLGFLPLPALFMIGFAIVMIVNYPNLQDQKERLHAHAGNILTVVSMIFAAGIFTGIIDGTGIVKAMADTLIAVIPDALGPKLTLIVALISMPFTFFMANAPFYFGIIPIMSETAAHFGIPPLEIGQASLLGQPLHLLSPLQGSIYVLVGLLGIDIGDHIRFAAKYAIGTALVMTIVAVLFGILSM
;
A
#
# COMPACT_ATOMS: atom_id res chain seq x y z
N MET A 1 20.81 19.65 23.56
CA MET A 1 21.14 20.11 22.20
C MET A 1 20.61 19.15 21.14
N LEU A 2 20.96 17.85 21.18
CA LEU A 2 20.53 16.85 20.18
C LEU A 2 19.00 16.72 20.09
N THR A 3 18.29 16.72 21.22
CA THR A 3 16.81 16.65 21.24
C THR A 3 16.18 17.81 20.48
N PHE A 4 16.64 19.06 20.75
CA PHE A 4 16.12 20.24 20.03
C PHE A 4 16.42 20.16 18.53
N LEU A 5 17.63 19.73 18.18
CA LEU A 5 18.04 19.54 16.79
C LEU A 5 17.14 18.50 16.09
N GLY A 6 16.86 17.39 16.76
CA GLY A 6 16.02 16.32 16.24
C GLY A 6 14.58 16.77 16.00
N PHE A 7 13.91 17.34 17.00
CA PHE A 7 12.53 17.84 16.83
C PHE A 7 12.45 18.94 15.77
N SER A 8 13.41 19.88 15.75
CA SER A 8 13.46 20.93 14.73
C SER A 8 13.65 20.32 13.33
N MET A 9 14.52 19.32 13.19
CA MET A 9 14.73 18.61 11.92
C MET A 9 13.43 17.97 11.43
N ILE A 10 12.71 17.24 12.30
CA ILE A 10 11.44 16.60 11.92
C ILE A 10 10.39 17.65 11.52
N VAL A 11 10.26 18.75 12.27
CA VAL A 11 9.31 19.84 11.95
C VAL A 11 9.65 20.46 10.58
N VAL A 12 10.93 20.77 10.32
CA VAL A 12 11.38 21.33 9.04
C VAL A 12 11.16 20.31 7.90
N PHE A 13 11.52 19.05 8.11
CA PHE A 13 11.30 17.97 7.17
C PHE A 13 9.81 17.85 6.77
N MET A 14 8.93 17.78 7.76
CA MET A 14 7.49 17.72 7.54
C MET A 14 6.96 18.97 6.84
N TYR A 15 7.38 20.15 7.28
CA TYR A 15 6.97 21.42 6.67
C TYR A 15 7.35 21.50 5.19
N LEU A 16 8.59 21.14 4.84
CA LEU A 16 9.08 21.23 3.45
C LEU A 16 8.34 20.27 2.50
N ILE A 17 7.99 19.06 2.97
CA ILE A 17 7.21 18.11 2.18
C ILE A 17 5.74 18.56 2.07
N MET A 18 5.10 18.89 3.20
CA MET A 18 3.67 19.23 3.22
C MET A 18 3.38 20.54 2.47
N SER A 19 4.31 21.50 2.53
CA SER A 19 4.22 22.75 1.74
C SER A 19 4.58 22.57 0.26
N LYS A 20 4.92 21.33 -0.18
CA LYS A 20 5.37 21.00 -1.54
C LYS A 20 6.60 21.79 -2.01
N ARG A 21 7.42 22.29 -1.09
CA ARG A 21 8.68 23.01 -1.42
C ARG A 21 9.79 22.08 -1.81
N LEU A 22 9.84 20.87 -1.22
CA LEU A 22 10.75 19.79 -1.60
C LEU A 22 9.97 18.52 -1.88
N SER A 23 10.49 17.70 -2.81
CA SER A 23 10.04 16.32 -2.96
C SER A 23 10.44 15.49 -1.74
N ALA A 24 9.73 14.39 -1.48
CA ALA A 24 10.08 13.48 -0.39
C ALA A 24 11.52 12.96 -0.54
N PHE A 25 11.97 12.63 -1.74
CA PHE A 25 13.35 12.24 -2.06
C PHE A 25 14.35 13.31 -1.60
N SER A 26 14.16 14.56 -2.03
CA SER A 26 15.08 15.66 -1.70
C SER A 26 15.09 15.97 -0.20
N ALA A 27 13.93 15.93 0.44
CA ALA A 27 13.80 16.20 1.86
C ALA A 27 14.48 15.11 2.71
N LEU A 28 14.26 13.82 2.38
CA LEU A 28 14.90 12.68 3.06
C LEU A 28 16.42 12.68 2.91
N THR A 29 16.94 13.22 1.82
CA THR A 29 18.39 13.28 1.58
C THR A 29 19.02 14.53 2.21
N VAL A 30 18.48 15.71 1.93
CA VAL A 30 19.17 16.99 2.24
C VAL A 30 18.95 17.40 3.70
N VAL A 31 17.72 17.26 4.23
CA VAL A 31 17.42 17.76 5.58
C VAL A 31 18.28 17.11 6.67
N PRO A 32 18.41 15.76 6.75
CA PRO A 32 19.24 15.15 7.78
C PRO A 32 20.72 15.53 7.65
N ILE A 33 21.24 15.67 6.42
CA ILE A 33 22.62 16.12 6.19
C ILE A 33 22.84 17.51 6.78
N VAL A 34 21.97 18.46 6.46
CA VAL A 34 22.06 19.85 6.96
C VAL A 34 22.01 19.88 8.49
N PHE A 35 21.06 19.18 9.09
CA PHE A 35 20.90 19.17 10.55
C PHE A 35 22.05 18.43 11.26
N ALA A 36 22.59 17.37 10.66
CA ALA A 36 23.76 16.69 11.22
C ALA A 36 24.99 17.60 11.19
N LEU A 37 25.22 18.31 10.08
CA LEU A 37 26.32 19.31 9.99
C LEU A 37 26.14 20.45 11.00
N LEU A 38 24.92 20.95 11.20
CA LEU A 38 24.61 21.95 12.23
C LEU A 38 24.83 21.40 13.65
N GLY A 39 24.68 20.08 13.83
CA GLY A 39 24.99 19.36 15.07
C GLY A 39 26.48 19.12 15.31
N GLY A 40 27.35 19.49 14.34
CA GLY A 40 28.79 19.28 14.44
C GLY A 40 29.27 17.89 13.99
N PHE A 41 28.42 17.09 13.36
CA PHE A 41 28.79 15.78 12.83
C PHE A 41 29.40 15.93 11.46
N THR A 42 30.64 15.45 11.29
CA THR A 42 31.42 15.56 10.02
C THR A 42 31.58 14.22 9.31
N ASP A 43 31.47 13.12 10.03
CA ASP A 43 31.65 11.76 9.50
C ASP A 43 30.31 11.15 8.98
N LEU A 44 29.68 11.85 8.02
CA LEU A 44 28.37 11.47 7.51
C LEU A 44 28.43 10.31 6.50
N GLY A 45 29.56 10.14 5.79
CA GLY A 45 29.69 9.10 4.75
C GLY A 45 29.41 7.69 5.26
N PRO A 46 30.09 7.20 6.30
CA PRO A 46 29.83 5.90 6.90
C PRO A 46 28.40 5.74 7.43
N MET A 47 27.82 6.79 8.02
CA MET A 47 26.43 6.76 8.50
C MET A 47 25.45 6.54 7.34
N MET A 48 25.59 7.29 6.25
CA MET A 48 24.78 7.16 5.05
C MET A 48 24.93 5.77 4.42
N MET A 49 26.16 5.28 4.28
CA MET A 49 26.44 3.94 3.71
C MET A 49 25.79 2.83 4.53
N LYS A 50 25.89 2.87 5.85
CA LYS A 50 25.23 1.90 6.74
C LYS A 50 23.70 1.90 6.55
N GLY A 51 23.10 3.07 6.40
CA GLY A 51 21.66 3.19 6.12
C GLY A 51 21.30 2.59 4.77
N LEU A 52 22.08 2.85 3.71
CA LEU A 52 21.87 2.28 2.38
C LEU A 52 22.02 0.76 2.38
N GLU A 53 23.03 0.21 3.04
CA GLU A 53 23.23 -1.23 3.18
C GLU A 53 22.05 -1.92 3.88
N THR A 54 21.50 -1.29 4.91
CA THR A 54 20.36 -1.83 5.66
C THR A 54 19.12 -2.00 4.79
N ILE A 55 18.84 -1.07 3.88
CA ILE A 55 17.61 -1.07 3.08
C ILE A 55 17.79 -1.65 1.68
N ALA A 56 19.01 -1.91 1.23
CA ALA A 56 19.28 -2.43 -0.12
C ALA A 56 18.49 -3.73 -0.45
N PRO A 57 18.38 -4.73 0.44
CA PRO A 57 17.57 -5.94 0.15
C PRO A 57 16.11 -5.59 -0.13
N THR A 58 15.54 -4.67 0.62
CA THR A 58 14.17 -4.21 0.46
C THR A 58 13.96 -3.46 -0.86
N ALA A 59 14.92 -2.61 -1.25
CA ALA A 59 14.87 -1.91 -2.55
C ALA A 59 14.93 -2.90 -3.72
N ILE A 60 15.79 -3.92 -3.66
CA ILE A 60 15.89 -4.98 -4.66
C ILE A 60 14.56 -5.74 -4.77
N MET A 61 13.98 -6.13 -3.64
CA MET A 61 12.69 -6.82 -3.61
C MET A 61 11.62 -6.01 -4.35
N ILE A 62 11.50 -4.72 -4.08
CA ILE A 62 10.47 -3.87 -4.70
C ILE A 62 10.69 -3.72 -6.20
N ILE A 63 11.91 -3.56 -6.67
CA ILE A 63 12.22 -3.52 -8.11
C ILE A 63 11.57 -4.73 -8.79
N PHE A 64 11.89 -5.93 -8.30
CA PHE A 64 11.45 -7.15 -8.94
C PHE A 64 9.98 -7.50 -8.66
N ALA A 65 9.41 -7.06 -7.55
CA ALA A 65 7.97 -7.18 -7.30
C ALA A 65 7.15 -6.31 -8.27
N ILE A 66 7.53 -5.04 -8.47
CA ILE A 66 6.88 -4.15 -9.44
C ILE A 66 6.99 -4.70 -10.85
N LEU A 67 8.17 -5.20 -11.23
CA LEU A 67 8.38 -5.83 -12.53
C LEU A 67 7.54 -7.10 -12.70
N TYR A 68 7.50 -7.95 -11.69
CA TYR A 68 6.76 -9.21 -11.72
C TYR A 68 5.26 -8.97 -11.93
N PHE A 69 4.65 -8.18 -11.05
CA PHE A 69 3.22 -7.89 -11.13
C PHE A 69 2.88 -7.03 -12.35
N GLY A 70 3.71 -6.03 -12.69
CA GLY A 70 3.50 -5.20 -13.85
C GLY A 70 3.47 -6.00 -15.16
N VAL A 71 4.43 -6.91 -15.33
CA VAL A 71 4.45 -7.80 -16.50
C VAL A 71 3.26 -8.76 -16.51
N LEU A 72 2.83 -9.28 -15.36
CA LEU A 72 1.63 -10.13 -15.29
C LEU A 72 0.36 -9.38 -15.68
N ILE A 73 0.24 -8.12 -15.30
CA ILE A 73 -0.86 -7.25 -15.74
C ILE A 73 -0.82 -7.08 -17.24
N ASP A 74 0.35 -6.78 -17.82
CA ASP A 74 0.54 -6.67 -19.28
C ASP A 74 0.10 -7.94 -20.02
N THR A 75 0.31 -9.13 -19.44
CA THR A 75 -0.13 -10.40 -20.02
C THR A 75 -1.65 -10.59 -20.03
N GLY A 76 -2.41 -9.75 -19.31
CA GLY A 76 -3.86 -9.88 -19.16
C GLY A 76 -4.26 -10.95 -18.12
N LEU A 77 -3.45 -11.17 -17.08
CA LEU A 77 -3.73 -12.17 -16.04
C LEU A 77 -5.10 -11.98 -15.39
N PHE A 78 -5.57 -10.74 -15.25
CA PHE A 78 -6.84 -10.46 -14.60
C PHE A 78 -8.04 -10.46 -15.57
N ASP A 79 -7.83 -10.41 -16.88
CA ASP A 79 -8.89 -10.29 -17.90
C ASP A 79 -9.96 -11.39 -17.82
N PRO A 80 -9.60 -12.69 -17.73
CA PRO A 80 -10.61 -13.75 -17.65
C PRO A 80 -11.45 -13.67 -16.36
N LEU A 81 -10.86 -13.17 -15.26
CA LEU A 81 -11.54 -12.97 -14.00
C LEU A 81 -12.55 -11.83 -14.09
N VAL A 82 -12.14 -10.70 -14.68
CA VAL A 82 -13.01 -9.54 -14.93
C VAL A 82 -14.22 -9.97 -15.74
N VAL A 83 -14.00 -10.64 -16.88
CA VAL A 83 -15.07 -11.13 -17.76
C VAL A 83 -16.00 -12.11 -17.03
N LYS A 84 -15.44 -13.03 -16.24
CA LYS A 84 -16.24 -14.00 -15.47
C LYS A 84 -17.11 -13.31 -14.42
N ILE A 85 -16.55 -12.36 -13.68
CA ILE A 85 -17.30 -11.60 -12.66
C ILE A 85 -18.41 -10.81 -13.33
N LEU A 86 -18.14 -10.09 -14.43
CA LEU A 86 -19.14 -9.31 -15.16
C LEU A 86 -20.30 -10.17 -15.65
N LYS A 87 -20.03 -11.37 -16.16
CA LYS A 87 -21.07 -12.34 -16.56
C LYS A 87 -21.92 -12.84 -15.40
N MET A 88 -21.34 -12.98 -14.20
CA MET A 88 -22.03 -13.51 -13.03
C MET A 88 -22.91 -12.47 -12.32
N VAL A 89 -22.58 -11.19 -12.40
CA VAL A 89 -23.30 -10.14 -11.66
C VAL A 89 -24.65 -9.79 -12.29
N GLY A 90 -24.76 -9.87 -13.62
CA GLY A 90 -25.99 -9.51 -14.34
C GLY A 90 -26.46 -8.10 -13.97
N GLY A 91 -27.78 -7.89 -13.90
CA GLY A 91 -28.38 -6.61 -13.51
C GLY A 91 -28.77 -6.51 -12.03
N ASP A 92 -28.18 -7.30 -11.16
CA ASP A 92 -28.46 -7.29 -9.71
C ASP A 92 -27.47 -6.36 -8.99
N PRO A 93 -27.94 -5.20 -8.45
CA PRO A 93 -27.05 -4.25 -7.76
C PRO A 93 -26.24 -4.88 -6.61
N LEU A 94 -26.81 -5.86 -5.88
CA LEU A 94 -26.09 -6.56 -4.82
C LEU A 94 -24.88 -7.32 -5.39
N LYS A 95 -25.11 -8.07 -6.47
CA LYS A 95 -24.03 -8.86 -7.10
C LYS A 95 -22.96 -7.94 -7.72
N ILE A 96 -23.38 -6.81 -8.30
CA ILE A 96 -22.45 -5.82 -8.88
C ILE A 96 -21.53 -5.26 -7.78
N VAL A 97 -22.06 -4.83 -6.64
CA VAL A 97 -21.27 -4.32 -5.52
C VAL A 97 -20.34 -5.39 -4.94
N MET A 98 -20.84 -6.63 -4.79
CA MET A 98 -20.01 -7.76 -4.36
C MET A 98 -18.93 -8.12 -5.38
N GLY A 99 -19.26 -8.11 -6.66
CA GLY A 99 -18.29 -8.31 -7.75
C GLY A 99 -17.20 -7.23 -7.77
N THR A 100 -17.59 -5.96 -7.54
CA THR A 100 -16.64 -4.86 -7.36
C THR A 100 -15.66 -5.15 -6.24
N ALA A 101 -16.14 -5.64 -5.08
CA ALA A 101 -15.28 -5.94 -3.93
C ALA A 101 -14.31 -7.09 -4.22
N VAL A 102 -14.81 -8.18 -4.79
CA VAL A 102 -13.97 -9.35 -5.12
C VAL A 102 -12.92 -8.97 -6.14
N LEU A 103 -13.30 -8.26 -7.22
CA LEU A 103 -12.34 -7.81 -8.22
C LEU A 103 -11.29 -6.86 -7.61
N SER A 104 -11.74 -5.90 -6.80
CA SER A 104 -10.82 -4.94 -6.14
C SER A 104 -9.80 -5.64 -5.26
N LEU A 105 -10.21 -6.61 -4.45
CA LEU A 105 -9.30 -7.36 -3.56
C LEU A 105 -8.27 -8.18 -4.33
N ILE A 106 -8.66 -8.72 -5.48
CA ILE A 106 -7.75 -9.54 -6.29
C ILE A 106 -6.78 -8.68 -7.08
N VAL A 107 -7.28 -7.62 -7.74
CA VAL A 107 -6.41 -6.73 -8.55
C VAL A 107 -5.46 -5.95 -7.64
N ALA A 108 -5.90 -5.50 -6.47
CA ALA A 108 -5.07 -4.74 -5.52
C ALA A 108 -3.88 -5.54 -4.95
N LEU A 109 -3.78 -6.84 -5.22
CA LEU A 109 -2.60 -7.64 -4.87
C LEU A 109 -1.30 -7.13 -5.51
N ASP A 110 -1.36 -6.38 -6.60
CA ASP A 110 -0.19 -5.77 -7.23
C ASP A 110 0.44 -4.65 -6.39
N GLY A 111 -0.33 -4.06 -5.47
CA GLY A 111 0.10 -2.96 -4.61
C GLY A 111 0.02 -1.58 -5.26
N ASP A 112 -0.48 -1.44 -6.51
CA ASP A 112 -0.65 -0.16 -7.21
C ASP A 112 -2.12 0.29 -7.23
N GLY A 113 -2.41 1.38 -6.48
CA GLY A 113 -3.76 1.93 -6.42
C GLY A 113 -4.25 2.47 -7.76
N THR A 114 -3.37 3.04 -8.57
CA THR A 114 -3.76 3.63 -9.87
C THR A 114 -4.25 2.58 -10.84
N ILE A 115 -3.51 1.48 -10.96
CA ILE A 115 -3.86 0.35 -11.84
C ILE A 115 -5.13 -0.34 -11.32
N THR A 116 -5.20 -0.60 -10.02
CA THR A 116 -6.39 -1.18 -9.39
C THR A 116 -7.64 -0.35 -9.69
N TYR A 117 -7.58 0.97 -9.52
CA TYR A 117 -8.73 1.84 -9.77
C TYR A 117 -9.09 1.88 -11.26
N LEU A 118 -8.10 1.94 -12.14
CA LEU A 118 -8.33 1.91 -13.58
C LEU A 118 -9.10 0.64 -13.98
N ILE A 119 -8.61 -0.53 -13.61
CA ILE A 119 -9.23 -1.82 -13.98
C ILE A 119 -10.64 -1.94 -13.40
N VAL A 120 -10.82 -1.68 -12.10
CA VAL A 120 -12.10 -1.89 -11.43
C VAL A 120 -13.15 -0.87 -11.89
N VAL A 121 -12.77 0.39 -12.02
CA VAL A 121 -13.70 1.44 -12.43
C VAL A 121 -14.12 1.26 -13.90
N THR A 122 -13.18 1.00 -14.81
CA THR A 122 -13.53 0.77 -16.22
C THR A 122 -14.42 -0.45 -16.41
N ALA A 123 -14.23 -1.50 -15.60
CA ALA A 123 -15.06 -2.69 -15.64
C ALA A 123 -16.50 -2.44 -15.17
N PHE A 124 -16.68 -1.70 -14.08
CA PHE A 124 -17.99 -1.58 -13.42
C PHE A 124 -18.73 -0.27 -13.68
N LEU A 125 -18.05 0.82 -14.05
CA LEU A 125 -18.69 2.12 -14.27
C LEU A 125 -19.83 2.09 -15.29
N PRO A 126 -19.74 1.37 -16.43
CA PRO A 126 -20.85 1.25 -17.37
C PRO A 126 -22.10 0.64 -16.73
N LEU A 127 -21.94 -0.39 -15.87
CA LEU A 127 -23.04 -1.01 -15.12
C LEU A 127 -23.66 -0.04 -14.12
N TYR A 128 -22.82 0.66 -13.35
CA TYR A 128 -23.28 1.67 -12.39
C TYR A 128 -24.06 2.80 -13.07
N ASN A 129 -23.61 3.28 -14.24
CA ASN A 129 -24.27 4.31 -15.01
C ASN A 129 -25.61 3.82 -15.55
N ARG A 130 -25.66 2.62 -16.15
CA ARG A 130 -26.88 2.06 -16.76
C ARG A 130 -27.97 1.81 -15.74
N LEU A 131 -27.60 1.34 -14.54
CA LEU A 131 -28.54 1.05 -13.48
C LEU A 131 -28.85 2.24 -12.57
N GLY A 132 -28.18 3.38 -12.73
CA GLY A 132 -28.31 4.55 -11.86
C GLY A 132 -27.81 4.28 -10.43
N MET A 133 -26.81 3.41 -10.26
CA MET A 133 -26.19 3.10 -8.96
C MET A 133 -25.33 4.26 -8.46
N ASN A 134 -25.18 4.34 -7.13
CA ASN A 134 -24.38 5.37 -6.50
C ASN A 134 -22.88 5.13 -6.77
N LYS A 135 -22.25 6.02 -7.55
CA LYS A 135 -20.81 5.97 -7.90
C LYS A 135 -19.88 6.08 -6.68
N LEU A 136 -20.33 6.69 -5.56
CA LEU A 136 -19.56 6.74 -4.33
C LEU A 136 -19.30 5.34 -3.75
N ILE A 137 -20.18 4.36 -4.02
CA ILE A 137 -19.96 2.97 -3.64
C ILE A 137 -18.84 2.38 -4.48
N LEU A 138 -18.84 2.62 -5.80
CA LEU A 138 -17.80 2.16 -6.71
C LEU A 138 -16.44 2.80 -6.38
N ALA A 139 -16.41 4.03 -5.86
CA ALA A 139 -15.18 4.66 -5.38
C ALA A 139 -14.71 4.06 -4.04
N CYS A 140 -15.64 3.87 -3.10
CA CYS A 140 -15.33 3.45 -1.74
C CYS A 140 -14.67 2.07 -1.68
N ILE A 141 -15.25 1.08 -2.37
CA ILE A 141 -14.83 -0.33 -2.26
C ILE A 141 -13.40 -0.56 -2.73
N PRO A 142 -12.95 -0.11 -3.91
CA PRO A 142 -11.57 -0.26 -4.33
C PRO A 142 -10.58 0.48 -3.42
N ALA A 143 -10.97 1.66 -2.91
CA ALA A 143 -10.13 2.38 -1.97
C ALA A 143 -9.90 1.61 -0.66
N LEU A 144 -10.95 0.97 -0.12
CA LEU A 144 -10.82 0.11 1.06
C LEU A 144 -9.98 -1.15 0.77
N ALA A 145 -10.20 -1.80 -0.37
CA ALA A 145 -9.42 -2.97 -0.77
C ALA A 145 -7.93 -2.63 -0.90
N MET A 146 -7.62 -1.52 -1.56
CA MET A 146 -6.25 -1.03 -1.70
C MET A 146 -5.64 -0.68 -0.34
N GLY A 147 -6.42 -0.12 0.59
CA GLY A 147 -5.96 0.19 1.95
C GLY A 147 -5.48 -1.02 2.74
N ILE A 148 -6.02 -2.22 2.47
CA ILE A 148 -5.55 -3.47 3.08
C ILE A 148 -4.38 -4.04 2.27
N MET A 149 -4.50 -4.11 0.94
CA MET A 149 -3.49 -4.73 0.08
C MET A 149 -2.20 -3.93 -0.01
N ASN A 150 -2.24 -2.63 0.26
CA ASN A 150 -1.06 -1.78 0.37
C ASN A 150 -0.11 -2.16 1.53
N MET A 151 -0.58 -3.03 2.43
CA MET A 151 0.22 -3.60 3.52
C MET A 151 1.01 -4.86 3.11
N THR A 152 0.85 -5.35 1.86
CA THR A 152 1.66 -6.47 1.35
C THR A 152 3.16 -6.14 1.35
N PRO A 153 4.07 -7.14 1.36
CA PRO A 153 5.51 -6.89 1.47
C PRO A 153 6.09 -5.98 0.40
N TRP A 154 5.47 -5.92 -0.76
CA TRP A 154 5.83 -5.04 -1.88
C TRP A 154 5.04 -3.73 -1.89
N GLY A 155 4.12 -3.54 -0.96
CA GLY A 155 3.40 -2.28 -0.77
C GLY A 155 4.31 -1.19 -0.20
N GLY A 156 4.20 0.02 -0.73
CA GLY A 156 5.03 1.15 -0.31
C GLY A 156 5.04 1.40 1.21
N PRO A 157 3.89 1.43 1.90
CA PRO A 157 3.84 1.62 3.35
C PRO A 157 4.52 0.51 4.15
N ALA A 158 4.35 -0.76 3.76
CA ALA A 158 4.96 -1.90 4.46
C ALA A 158 6.49 -1.81 4.44
N VAL A 159 7.04 -1.43 3.29
CA VAL A 159 8.47 -1.23 3.11
C VAL A 159 8.99 -0.06 3.93
N GLN A 160 8.26 1.06 3.95
CA GLN A 160 8.65 2.22 4.73
C GLN A 160 8.57 1.94 6.24
N ALA A 161 7.54 1.21 6.68
CA ALA A 161 7.44 0.76 8.07
C ALA A 161 8.60 -0.15 8.46
N ALA A 162 8.91 -1.15 7.64
CA ALA A 162 10.01 -2.08 7.87
C ALA A 162 11.36 -1.34 7.95
N ALA A 163 11.62 -0.41 7.03
CA ALA A 163 12.81 0.43 7.05
C ALA A 163 12.89 1.30 8.31
N ALA A 164 11.75 1.89 8.73
CA ALA A 164 11.67 2.75 9.91
C ALA A 164 11.99 2.02 11.22
N VAL A 165 11.56 0.76 11.35
CA VAL A 165 11.80 -0.08 12.54
C VAL A 165 12.96 -1.06 12.36
N LYS A 166 13.69 -0.98 11.23
CA LYS A 166 14.85 -1.83 10.89
C LYS A 166 14.55 -3.33 10.95
N ALA A 167 13.36 -3.71 10.49
CA ALA A 167 12.88 -5.08 10.46
C ALA A 167 12.81 -5.61 9.03
N ASP A 168 12.80 -6.94 8.89
CA ASP A 168 12.46 -7.58 7.64
C ASP A 168 10.96 -7.43 7.33
N VAL A 169 10.63 -7.09 6.08
CA VAL A 169 9.24 -6.84 5.65
C VAL A 169 8.36 -8.08 5.83
N THR A 170 8.92 -9.27 5.65
CA THR A 170 8.18 -10.54 5.81
C THR A 170 7.80 -10.76 7.28
N SER A 171 8.75 -10.52 8.18
CA SER A 171 8.53 -10.61 9.62
C SER A 171 7.45 -9.63 10.10
N LEU A 172 7.35 -8.47 9.45
CA LEU A 172 6.34 -7.47 9.72
C LEU A 172 4.95 -7.90 9.22
N LEU A 173 4.88 -8.52 8.03
CA LEU A 173 3.63 -8.89 7.39
C LEU A 173 3.00 -10.17 7.95
N ILE A 174 3.78 -11.25 8.12
CA ILE A 174 3.21 -12.59 8.43
C ILE A 174 2.28 -12.54 9.64
N PRO A 175 2.64 -11.90 10.77
CA PRO A 175 1.73 -11.78 11.90
C PRO A 175 0.45 -10.98 11.59
N LEU A 176 0.50 -10.02 10.64
CA LEU A 176 -0.65 -9.19 10.27
C LEU A 176 -1.66 -9.89 9.34
N ILE A 177 -1.33 -11.06 8.77
CA ILE A 177 -2.23 -11.79 7.86
C ILE A 177 -3.63 -11.99 8.45
N PRO A 178 -3.83 -12.42 9.72
CA PRO A 178 -5.16 -12.56 10.30
C PRO A 178 -5.95 -11.23 10.31
N SER A 179 -5.28 -10.11 10.62
CA SER A 179 -5.89 -8.77 10.58
C SER A 179 -6.27 -8.36 9.16
N MET A 180 -5.42 -8.64 8.17
CA MET A 180 -5.73 -8.37 6.77
C MET A 180 -6.93 -9.20 6.29
N ILE A 181 -6.98 -10.49 6.63
CA ILE A 181 -8.13 -11.35 6.32
C ILE A 181 -9.42 -10.81 6.95
N ALA A 182 -9.37 -10.40 8.20
CA ALA A 182 -10.51 -9.79 8.88
C ALA A 182 -10.97 -8.48 8.18
N GLY A 183 -10.02 -7.65 7.74
CA GLY A 183 -10.30 -6.47 6.93
C GLY A 183 -10.94 -6.80 5.59
N MET A 184 -10.46 -7.84 4.88
CA MET A 184 -11.06 -8.31 3.62
C MET A 184 -12.50 -8.80 3.85
N ILE A 185 -12.73 -9.59 4.89
CA ILE A 185 -14.09 -10.04 5.26
C ILE A 185 -14.97 -8.84 5.58
N TRP A 186 -14.45 -7.85 6.31
CA TRP A 186 -15.18 -6.62 6.62
C TRP A 186 -15.59 -5.85 5.35
N ILE A 187 -14.70 -5.73 4.37
CA ILE A 187 -15.05 -5.11 3.08
C ILE A 187 -16.19 -5.86 2.38
N LEU A 188 -16.16 -7.20 2.38
CA LEU A 188 -17.26 -8.00 1.83
C LEU A 188 -18.58 -7.77 2.57
N VAL A 189 -18.52 -7.65 3.90
CA VAL A 189 -19.70 -7.32 4.73
C VAL A 189 -20.23 -5.92 4.39
N VAL A 190 -19.37 -4.92 4.33
CA VAL A 190 -19.74 -3.55 3.91
C VAL A 190 -20.36 -3.56 2.52
N SER A 191 -19.76 -4.27 1.58
CA SER A 191 -20.22 -4.40 0.20
C SER A 191 -21.59 -5.06 0.13
N TYR A 192 -21.82 -6.10 0.94
CA TYR A 192 -23.13 -6.74 1.03
C TYR A 192 -24.22 -5.75 1.51
N PHE A 193 -23.96 -4.99 2.58
CA PHE A 193 -24.93 -4.03 3.09
C PHE A 193 -25.19 -2.88 2.10
N LEU A 194 -24.15 -2.35 1.46
CA LEU A 194 -24.27 -1.31 0.44
C LEU A 194 -25.02 -1.83 -0.80
N GLY A 195 -24.67 -3.01 -1.26
CA GLY A 195 -25.33 -3.65 -2.40
C GLY A 195 -26.80 -4.00 -2.11
N ARG A 196 -27.10 -4.48 -0.89
CA ARG A 196 -28.49 -4.72 -0.46
C ARG A 196 -29.31 -3.44 -0.41
N ARG A 197 -28.71 -2.32 0.00
CA ARG A 197 -29.37 -1.00 0.00
C ARG A 197 -29.67 -0.53 -1.42
N GLU A 198 -28.71 -0.67 -2.34
CA GLU A 198 -28.90 -0.33 -3.76
C GLU A 198 -29.95 -1.24 -4.41
N ARG A 199 -29.90 -2.54 -4.16
CA ARG A 199 -30.91 -3.49 -4.65
C ARG A 199 -32.33 -3.15 -4.15
N LYS A 200 -32.49 -2.69 -2.91
CA LYS A 200 -33.78 -2.22 -2.40
C LYS A 200 -34.24 -0.93 -3.08
N ARG A 201 -33.30 -0.07 -3.48
CA ARG A 201 -33.59 1.22 -4.14
C ARG A 201 -33.96 1.06 -5.62
N LEU A 202 -33.26 0.18 -6.33
CA LEU A 202 -33.32 0.07 -7.79
C LEU A 202 -34.06 -1.17 -8.30
N GLY A 203 -34.21 -2.18 -7.47
CA GLY A 203 -34.67 -3.51 -7.89
C GLY A 203 -33.58 -4.32 -8.60
N VAL A 204 -33.99 -5.42 -9.22
CA VAL A 204 -33.15 -6.23 -10.11
C VAL A 204 -33.63 -5.98 -11.54
N ILE A 205 -32.72 -5.53 -12.38
CA ILE A 205 -33.01 -5.22 -13.79
C ILE A 205 -32.38 -6.31 -14.64
N ASN A 206 -33.14 -6.88 -15.56
CA ASN A 206 -32.57 -7.81 -16.52
C ASN A 206 -31.70 -7.02 -17.51
N ILE A 207 -30.41 -7.31 -17.52
CA ILE A 207 -29.45 -6.80 -18.48
C ILE A 207 -29.25 -7.90 -19.54
N ASP A 208 -29.39 -7.53 -20.81
CA ASP A 208 -29.15 -8.45 -21.91
C ASP A 208 -27.69 -8.91 -21.92
N THR A 209 -27.49 -10.17 -22.27
CA THR A 209 -26.15 -10.79 -22.40
C THR A 209 -25.26 -10.06 -23.40
N GLU A 210 -25.87 -9.40 -24.38
CA GLU A 210 -25.17 -8.55 -25.35
C GLU A 210 -24.41 -7.40 -24.70
N PHE A 211 -25.02 -6.71 -23.74
CA PHE A 211 -24.40 -5.59 -23.03
C PHE A 211 -23.19 -6.02 -22.19
N ASN A 212 -23.27 -7.18 -21.52
CA ASN A 212 -22.13 -7.72 -20.79
C ASN A 212 -20.98 -8.11 -21.72
N ASN A 213 -21.28 -8.53 -22.95
CA ASN A 213 -20.28 -8.81 -23.96
C ASN A 213 -19.69 -7.53 -24.56
N GLU A 214 -20.47 -6.46 -24.69
CA GLU A 214 -19.98 -5.13 -25.12
C GLU A 214 -18.99 -4.55 -24.09
N ILE A 215 -19.30 -4.66 -22.79
CA ILE A 215 -18.37 -4.22 -21.74
C ILE A 215 -17.09 -5.05 -21.77
N ALA A 216 -17.21 -6.37 -21.90
CA ALA A 216 -16.05 -7.25 -22.00
C ALA A 216 -15.18 -6.92 -23.23
N ALA A 217 -15.80 -6.59 -24.36
CA ALA A 217 -15.10 -6.15 -25.58
C ALA A 217 -14.46 -4.75 -25.39
N ALA A 218 -15.13 -3.82 -24.70
CA ALA A 218 -14.59 -2.49 -24.41
C ALA A 218 -13.35 -2.53 -23.50
N LEU A 219 -13.29 -3.49 -22.59
CA LEU A 219 -12.11 -3.72 -21.75
C LEU A 219 -10.92 -4.25 -22.56
N ASP A 220 -11.18 -4.98 -23.65
CA ASP A 220 -10.14 -5.51 -24.52
C ASP A 220 -9.51 -4.42 -25.41
N VAL A 221 -10.23 -3.34 -25.68
CA VAL A 221 -9.76 -2.21 -26.53
C VAL A 221 -8.76 -1.30 -25.78
N GLY A 222 -8.73 -1.34 -24.44
CA GLY A 222 -7.90 -0.43 -23.64
C GLY A 222 -6.42 -0.82 -23.48
N MET A 223 -6.03 -2.05 -23.83
CA MET A 223 -4.64 -2.52 -23.78
C MET A 223 -4.22 -3.08 -25.13
N ASP A 224 -2.97 -2.82 -25.52
CA ASP A 224 -2.40 -3.35 -26.75
C ASP A 224 -2.48 -4.88 -26.78
N ALA A 225 -3.30 -5.44 -27.68
CA ALA A 225 -3.50 -6.87 -27.81
C ALA A 225 -2.19 -7.63 -28.14
N SER A 226 -1.18 -6.95 -28.66
CA SER A 226 0.12 -7.55 -29.02
C SER A 226 0.93 -8.00 -27.78
N ILE A 227 0.69 -7.35 -26.63
CA ILE A 227 1.40 -7.67 -25.37
C ILE A 227 0.69 -8.72 -24.52
N LYS A 228 -0.61 -8.96 -24.74
CA LYS A 228 -1.40 -9.95 -24.00
C LYS A 228 -1.00 -11.39 -24.32
N ARG A 229 -1.09 -12.25 -23.32
CA ARG A 229 -0.74 -13.68 -23.40
C ARG A 229 -1.86 -14.58 -22.86
N PRO A 230 -3.07 -14.55 -23.42
CA PRO A 230 -4.23 -15.26 -22.85
C PRO A 230 -4.03 -16.79 -22.79
N LYS A 231 -3.22 -17.37 -23.70
CA LYS A 231 -2.90 -18.81 -23.68
C LYS A 231 -2.05 -19.23 -22.49
N LEU A 232 -1.32 -18.28 -21.87
CA LEU A 232 -0.44 -18.53 -20.74
C LEU A 232 -1.10 -18.18 -19.39
N PHE A 233 -2.40 -17.89 -19.38
CA PHE A 233 -3.15 -17.55 -18.16
C PHE A 233 -2.93 -18.56 -17.03
N TRP A 234 -3.12 -19.84 -17.28
CA TRP A 234 -2.94 -20.89 -16.27
C TRP A 234 -1.51 -20.99 -15.76
N PHE A 235 -0.54 -20.84 -16.65
CA PHE A 235 0.87 -20.81 -16.26
C PHE A 235 1.16 -19.64 -15.33
N ASN A 236 0.76 -18.44 -15.71
CA ASN A 236 0.98 -17.22 -14.92
C ASN A 236 0.25 -17.27 -13.56
N LEU A 237 -0.97 -17.82 -13.53
CA LEU A 237 -1.72 -18.02 -12.29
C LEU A 237 -1.04 -19.00 -11.34
N VAL A 238 -0.64 -20.18 -11.85
CA VAL A 238 0.05 -21.20 -11.04
C VAL A 238 1.39 -20.66 -10.53
N LEU A 239 2.16 -20.00 -11.38
CA LEU A 239 3.44 -19.40 -10.98
C LEU A 239 3.24 -18.36 -9.86
N THR A 240 2.20 -17.51 -9.96
CA THR A 240 1.89 -16.52 -8.93
C THR A 240 1.50 -17.21 -7.61
N LEU A 241 0.66 -18.23 -7.66
CA LEU A 241 0.27 -18.98 -6.46
C LEU A 241 1.46 -19.69 -5.81
N LEU A 242 2.36 -20.28 -6.60
CA LEU A 242 3.59 -20.88 -6.11
C LEU A 242 4.51 -19.84 -5.46
N LEU A 243 4.67 -18.67 -6.10
CA LEU A 243 5.48 -17.58 -5.56
C LEU A 243 4.91 -17.10 -4.22
N LEU A 244 3.59 -16.83 -4.13
CA LEU A 244 2.94 -16.42 -2.88
C LEU A 244 3.03 -17.50 -1.79
N THR A 245 2.92 -18.78 -2.16
CA THR A 245 3.08 -19.89 -1.22
C THR A 245 4.52 -19.97 -0.70
N ALA A 246 5.51 -19.87 -1.59
CA ALA A 246 6.92 -19.87 -1.23
C ALA A 246 7.29 -18.69 -0.32
N LEU A 247 6.64 -17.54 -0.53
CA LEU A 247 6.76 -16.36 0.32
C LEU A 247 6.27 -16.65 1.74
N VAL A 248 5.04 -17.19 1.89
CA VAL A 248 4.46 -17.49 3.21
C VAL A 248 5.25 -18.57 3.94
N LEU A 249 5.77 -19.56 3.23
CA LEU A 249 6.61 -20.63 3.79
C LEU A 249 8.04 -20.18 4.10
N GLY A 250 8.46 -18.97 3.68
CA GLY A 250 9.81 -18.47 3.89
C GLY A 250 10.89 -19.30 3.18
N PHE A 251 10.55 -19.91 2.05
CA PHE A 251 11.42 -20.87 1.34
C PHE A 251 12.70 -20.22 0.79
N LEU A 252 12.62 -18.95 0.37
CA LEU A 252 13.73 -18.13 -0.12
C LEU A 252 13.58 -16.68 0.38
N PRO A 253 14.69 -15.92 0.48
CA PRO A 253 14.62 -14.48 0.69
C PRO A 253 13.77 -13.81 -0.39
N LEU A 254 12.89 -12.87 0.01
CA LEU A 254 11.95 -12.20 -0.90
C LEU A 254 12.61 -11.59 -2.15
N PRO A 255 13.76 -10.89 -2.04
CA PRO A 255 14.43 -10.36 -3.23
C PRO A 255 14.74 -11.42 -4.27
N ALA A 256 15.29 -12.57 -3.82
CA ALA A 256 15.62 -13.67 -4.71
C ALA A 256 14.36 -14.32 -5.32
N LEU A 257 13.31 -14.47 -4.51
CA LEU A 257 12.04 -15.06 -4.96
C LEU A 257 11.41 -14.24 -6.09
N PHE A 258 11.33 -12.91 -5.93
CA PHE A 258 10.79 -12.04 -6.98
C PHE A 258 11.70 -11.95 -8.22
N MET A 259 13.03 -11.97 -8.05
CA MET A 259 13.98 -12.01 -9.17
C MET A 259 13.78 -13.27 -10.02
N ILE A 260 13.69 -14.43 -9.38
CA ILE A 260 13.48 -15.72 -10.07
C ILE A 260 12.11 -15.73 -10.74
N GLY A 261 11.06 -15.32 -10.01
CA GLY A 261 9.70 -15.23 -10.55
C GLY A 261 9.62 -14.33 -11.78
N PHE A 262 10.22 -13.14 -11.71
CA PHE A 262 10.29 -12.19 -12.82
C PHE A 262 11.05 -12.76 -14.02
N ALA A 263 12.20 -13.39 -13.80
CA ALA A 263 12.95 -14.02 -14.90
C ALA A 263 12.12 -15.10 -15.61
N ILE A 264 11.43 -15.95 -14.85
CA ILE A 264 10.55 -16.99 -15.40
C ILE A 264 9.39 -16.38 -16.20
N VAL A 265 8.71 -15.37 -15.64
CA VAL A 265 7.61 -14.67 -16.34
C VAL A 265 8.08 -14.06 -17.65
N MET A 266 9.24 -13.41 -17.65
CA MET A 266 9.81 -12.80 -18.86
C MET A 266 10.16 -13.83 -19.94
N ILE A 267 10.87 -14.89 -19.58
CA ILE A 267 11.28 -15.93 -20.54
C ILE A 267 10.06 -16.60 -21.19
N VAL A 268 9.03 -16.91 -20.40
CA VAL A 268 7.87 -17.67 -20.88
C VAL A 268 6.89 -16.79 -21.67
N ASN A 269 6.62 -15.57 -21.17
CA ASN A 269 5.62 -14.69 -21.80
C ASN A 269 6.21 -13.87 -22.95
N TYR A 270 7.49 -13.50 -22.88
CA TYR A 270 8.16 -12.63 -23.85
C TYR A 270 9.52 -13.21 -24.26
N PRO A 271 9.53 -14.30 -25.09
CA PRO A 271 10.79 -14.98 -25.46
C PRO A 271 11.70 -14.11 -26.35
N ASN A 272 11.16 -13.07 -26.99
CA ASN A 272 11.93 -12.11 -27.78
C ASN A 272 12.61 -11.08 -26.86
N LEU A 273 13.92 -10.89 -27.01
CA LEU A 273 14.69 -9.93 -26.23
C LEU A 273 14.23 -8.48 -26.39
N GLN A 274 13.69 -8.11 -27.54
CA GLN A 274 13.18 -6.78 -27.78
C GLN A 274 11.90 -6.53 -26.95
N ASP A 275 10.98 -7.50 -26.95
CA ASP A 275 9.77 -7.42 -26.11
C ASP A 275 10.12 -7.32 -24.63
N GLN A 276 11.15 -8.08 -24.17
CA GLN A 276 11.63 -8.00 -22.79
C GLN A 276 12.12 -6.60 -22.41
N LYS A 277 12.90 -5.95 -23.32
CA LYS A 277 13.37 -4.57 -23.12
C LYS A 277 12.21 -3.59 -23.01
N GLU A 278 11.21 -3.74 -23.90
CA GLU A 278 10.04 -2.87 -23.89
C GLU A 278 9.23 -2.99 -22.60
N ARG A 279 9.05 -4.20 -22.06
CA ARG A 279 8.37 -4.40 -20.78
C ARG A 279 9.15 -3.80 -19.63
N LEU A 280 10.48 -3.94 -19.60
CA LEU A 280 11.35 -3.29 -18.61
C LEU A 280 11.19 -1.76 -18.68
N HIS A 281 11.23 -1.18 -19.87
CA HIS A 281 11.08 0.27 -20.05
C HIS A 281 9.70 0.77 -19.64
N ALA A 282 8.64 -0.01 -19.91
CA ALA A 282 7.27 0.35 -19.54
C ALA A 282 7.09 0.55 -18.03
N HIS A 283 7.77 -0.23 -17.20
CA HIS A 283 7.67 -0.18 -15.75
C HIS A 283 8.79 0.64 -15.07
N ALA A 284 9.82 1.08 -15.81
CA ALA A 284 11.00 1.76 -15.26
C ALA A 284 10.67 3.03 -14.48
N GLY A 285 9.69 3.83 -14.93
CA GLY A 285 9.29 5.07 -14.26
C GLY A 285 8.75 4.84 -12.86
N ASN A 286 7.89 3.84 -12.68
CA ASN A 286 7.33 3.46 -11.38
C ASN A 286 8.43 2.97 -10.45
N ILE A 287 9.33 2.13 -10.95
CA ILE A 287 10.46 1.60 -10.18
C ILE A 287 11.35 2.73 -9.67
N LEU A 288 11.80 3.62 -10.56
CA LEU A 288 12.69 4.72 -10.20
C LEU A 288 12.06 5.63 -9.15
N THR A 289 10.77 5.91 -9.26
CA THR A 289 10.05 6.75 -8.29
C THR A 289 10.05 6.14 -6.89
N VAL A 290 9.75 4.85 -6.78
CA VAL A 290 9.65 4.18 -5.48
C VAL A 290 11.03 3.90 -4.89
N VAL A 291 11.95 3.36 -5.68
CA VAL A 291 13.27 2.91 -5.21
C VAL A 291 14.16 4.08 -4.84
N SER A 292 14.11 5.19 -5.59
CA SER A 292 14.85 6.39 -5.21
C SER A 292 14.44 6.93 -3.83
N MET A 293 13.15 6.90 -3.53
CA MET A 293 12.63 7.32 -2.23
C MET A 293 13.10 6.38 -1.10
N ILE A 294 13.15 5.07 -1.36
CA ILE A 294 13.64 4.08 -0.39
C ILE A 294 15.12 4.31 -0.07
N PHE A 295 15.96 4.52 -1.08
CA PHE A 295 17.37 4.83 -0.85
C PHE A 295 17.58 6.17 -0.13
N ALA A 296 16.78 7.19 -0.45
CA ALA A 296 16.80 8.45 0.30
C ALA A 296 16.42 8.25 1.77
N ALA A 297 15.46 7.39 2.04
CA ALA A 297 15.09 6.99 3.40
C ALA A 297 16.22 6.26 4.13
N GLY A 298 17.02 5.45 3.41
CA GLY A 298 18.23 4.84 3.96
C GLY A 298 19.25 5.88 4.42
N ILE A 299 19.50 6.92 3.61
CA ILE A 299 20.36 8.04 4.01
C ILE A 299 19.79 8.71 5.26
N PHE A 300 18.50 9.02 5.28
CA PHE A 300 17.83 9.64 6.43
C PHE A 300 18.02 8.82 7.71
N THR A 301 17.62 7.54 7.67
CA THR A 301 17.71 6.65 8.85
C THR A 301 19.16 6.43 9.29
N GLY A 302 20.09 6.27 8.35
CA GLY A 302 21.51 6.11 8.68
C GLY A 302 22.09 7.31 9.41
N ILE A 303 21.74 8.53 9.00
CA ILE A 303 22.21 9.76 9.65
C ILE A 303 21.58 9.92 11.04
N ILE A 304 20.24 9.82 11.16
CA ILE A 304 19.58 10.05 12.44
C ILE A 304 19.95 9.02 13.51
N ASP A 305 20.26 7.79 13.10
CA ASP A 305 20.78 6.75 13.98
C ASP A 305 22.23 7.00 14.35
N GLY A 306 23.08 7.26 13.36
CA GLY A 306 24.51 7.48 13.58
C GLY A 306 24.80 8.70 14.46
N THR A 307 23.95 9.71 14.40
CA THR A 307 24.05 10.92 15.26
C THR A 307 23.45 10.74 16.65
N GLY A 308 22.68 9.65 16.91
CA GLY A 308 21.97 9.43 18.17
C GLY A 308 20.77 10.37 18.40
N ILE A 309 20.35 11.12 17.38
CA ILE A 309 19.21 12.06 17.45
C ILE A 309 17.94 11.35 17.85
N VAL A 310 17.64 10.17 17.26
CA VAL A 310 16.43 9.39 17.57
C VAL A 310 16.39 9.02 19.05
N LYS A 311 17.51 8.54 19.62
CA LYS A 311 17.62 8.19 21.04
C LYS A 311 17.37 9.41 21.93
N ALA A 312 17.99 10.55 21.64
CA ALA A 312 17.79 11.76 22.44
C ALA A 312 16.34 12.26 22.41
N MET A 313 15.65 12.11 21.28
CA MET A 313 14.22 12.43 21.15
C MET A 313 13.36 11.44 21.95
N ALA A 314 13.65 10.15 21.85
CA ALA A 314 12.94 9.10 22.59
C ALA A 314 13.08 9.26 24.11
N ASP A 315 14.29 9.54 24.60
CA ASP A 315 14.54 9.80 26.04
C ASP A 315 13.67 10.96 26.56
N THR A 316 13.46 11.98 25.72
CA THR A 316 12.60 13.11 26.08
C THR A 316 11.12 12.73 26.10
N LEU A 317 10.66 11.89 25.17
CA LEU A 317 9.27 11.38 25.17
C LEU A 317 9.00 10.47 26.37
N ILE A 318 9.95 9.59 26.70
CA ILE A 318 9.87 8.71 27.88
C ILE A 318 9.66 9.52 29.15
N ALA A 319 10.37 10.64 29.30
CA ALA A 319 10.25 11.51 30.47
C ALA A 319 8.85 12.20 30.58
N VAL A 320 8.11 12.30 29.49
CA VAL A 320 6.80 12.98 29.42
C VAL A 320 5.63 11.97 29.41
N ILE A 321 5.85 10.77 28.87
CA ILE A 321 4.81 9.72 28.79
C ILE A 321 4.60 9.13 30.20
N PRO A 322 3.36 9.14 30.73
CA PRO A 322 3.07 8.46 31.99
C PRO A 322 3.34 6.95 31.89
N ASP A 323 3.90 6.34 32.93
CA ASP A 323 4.22 4.89 33.00
C ASP A 323 3.00 4.01 32.65
N ALA A 324 1.80 4.45 33.02
CA ALA A 324 0.55 3.74 32.70
C ALA A 324 0.22 3.68 31.21
N LEU A 325 0.77 4.59 30.40
CA LEU A 325 0.57 4.61 28.94
C LEU A 325 1.68 3.88 28.18
N GLY A 326 2.83 3.67 28.80
CA GLY A 326 3.98 2.99 28.20
C GLY A 326 3.62 1.64 27.57
N PRO A 327 3.03 0.69 28.33
CA PRO A 327 2.63 -0.61 27.80
C PRO A 327 1.58 -0.54 26.66
N LYS A 328 0.83 0.56 26.59
CA LYS A 328 -0.24 0.78 25.60
C LYS A 328 0.23 1.51 24.33
N LEU A 329 1.52 1.79 24.20
CA LEU A 329 2.06 2.55 23.07
C LEU A 329 1.76 1.88 21.72
N THR A 330 1.73 0.56 21.65
CA THR A 330 1.38 -0.18 20.44
C THR A 330 -0.04 0.15 19.96
N LEU A 331 -1.02 0.11 20.88
CA LEU A 331 -2.39 0.48 20.56
C LEU A 331 -2.53 1.97 20.24
N ILE A 332 -1.82 2.83 20.94
CA ILE A 332 -1.78 4.28 20.68
C ILE A 332 -1.26 4.53 19.27
N VAL A 333 -0.17 3.89 18.87
CA VAL A 333 0.39 4.00 17.51
C VAL A 333 -0.60 3.52 16.46
N ALA A 334 -1.27 2.39 16.68
CA ALA A 334 -2.31 1.89 15.76
C ALA A 334 -3.44 2.92 15.57
N LEU A 335 -3.92 3.54 16.64
CA LEU A 335 -5.00 4.52 16.58
C LEU A 335 -4.57 5.86 15.97
N ILE A 336 -3.40 6.38 16.34
CA ILE A 336 -2.90 7.65 15.81
C ILE A 336 -2.40 7.52 14.35
N SER A 337 -2.04 6.32 13.91
CA SER A 337 -1.66 6.08 12.51
C SER A 337 -2.79 6.46 11.55
N MET A 338 -4.06 6.29 11.95
CA MET A 338 -5.23 6.65 11.13
C MET A 338 -5.25 8.14 10.76
N PRO A 339 -5.32 9.09 11.72
CA PRO A 339 -5.31 10.51 11.38
C PRO A 339 -3.98 10.96 10.79
N PHE A 340 -2.85 10.47 11.27
CA PHE A 340 -1.56 10.91 10.77
C PHE A 340 -1.35 10.54 9.31
N THR A 341 -1.62 9.30 8.92
CA THR A 341 -1.49 8.89 7.53
C THR A 341 -2.55 9.51 6.61
N PHE A 342 -3.66 10.01 7.15
CA PHE A 342 -4.63 10.79 6.40
C PHE A 342 -4.15 12.23 6.14
N PHE A 343 -3.61 12.92 7.16
CA PHE A 343 -3.21 14.33 7.05
C PHE A 343 -1.78 14.53 6.54
N MET A 344 -0.96 13.49 6.48
CA MET A 344 0.39 13.56 5.95
C MET A 344 0.69 12.39 5.01
N ALA A 345 1.70 12.55 4.15
CA ALA A 345 2.18 11.47 3.30
C ALA A 345 2.87 10.38 4.14
N ASN A 346 3.01 9.17 3.58
CA ASN A 346 3.66 8.05 4.26
C ASN A 346 5.10 8.37 4.71
N ALA A 347 5.90 9.01 3.87
CA ALA A 347 7.31 9.25 4.19
C ALA A 347 7.52 10.09 5.48
N PRO A 348 6.85 11.24 5.70
CA PRO A 348 6.93 11.95 6.97
C PRO A 348 6.49 11.13 8.18
N PHE A 349 5.47 10.31 8.03
CA PHE A 349 4.99 9.46 9.11
C PHE A 349 5.98 8.34 9.46
N TYR A 350 6.36 7.53 8.45
CA TYR A 350 7.23 6.38 8.70
C TYR A 350 8.67 6.77 9.05
N PHE A 351 9.23 7.80 8.44
CA PHE A 351 10.62 8.19 8.72
C PHE A 351 10.76 9.30 9.76
N GLY A 352 9.72 10.12 9.95
CA GLY A 352 9.73 11.19 10.93
C GLY A 352 9.24 10.76 12.32
N ILE A 353 8.18 9.95 12.41
CA ILE A 353 7.50 9.65 13.66
C ILE A 353 7.81 8.23 14.16
N ILE A 354 7.73 7.22 13.31
CA ILE A 354 7.82 5.83 13.72
C ILE A 354 9.16 5.45 14.37
N PRO A 355 10.35 5.92 13.92
CA PRO A 355 11.60 5.59 14.59
C PRO A 355 11.63 6.07 16.05
N ILE A 356 11.08 7.25 16.31
CA ILE A 356 11.04 7.83 17.67
C ILE A 356 10.08 7.03 18.54
N MET A 357 8.89 6.70 18.03
CA MET A 357 7.90 5.89 18.74
C MET A 357 8.44 4.49 19.00
N SER A 358 9.17 3.90 18.05
CA SER A 358 9.80 2.59 18.18
C SER A 358 10.87 2.57 19.30
N GLU A 359 11.77 3.56 19.31
CA GLU A 359 12.80 3.68 20.34
C GLU A 359 12.18 3.95 21.72
N THR A 360 11.15 4.80 21.78
CA THR A 360 10.39 5.08 23.00
C THR A 360 9.70 3.80 23.53
N ALA A 361 9.06 3.03 22.67
CA ALA A 361 8.35 1.81 23.02
C ALA A 361 9.30 0.70 23.49
N ALA A 362 10.51 0.64 22.93
CA ALA A 362 11.54 -0.32 23.35
C ALA A 362 11.92 -0.15 24.82
N HIS A 363 11.87 1.06 25.38
CA HIS A 363 12.07 1.32 26.81
C HIS A 363 11.03 0.62 27.68
N PHE A 364 9.81 0.48 27.19
CA PHE A 364 8.71 -0.22 27.88
C PHE A 364 8.63 -1.73 27.53
N GLY A 365 9.68 -2.27 26.88
CA GLY A 365 9.78 -3.68 26.52
C GLY A 365 8.97 -4.07 25.27
N ILE A 366 8.47 -3.11 24.50
CA ILE A 366 7.73 -3.35 23.26
C ILE A 366 8.73 -3.48 22.10
N PRO A 367 8.71 -4.60 21.34
CA PRO A 367 9.60 -4.78 20.21
C PRO A 367 9.36 -3.74 19.09
N PRO A 368 10.40 -3.22 18.42
CA PRO A 368 10.26 -2.33 17.26
C PRO A 368 9.31 -2.87 16.19
N LEU A 369 9.29 -4.18 15.98
CA LEU A 369 8.43 -4.86 15.03
C LEU A 369 6.94 -4.59 15.30
N GLU A 370 6.49 -4.63 16.55
CA GLU A 370 5.10 -4.36 16.91
C GLU A 370 4.69 -2.91 16.57
N ILE A 371 5.59 -1.95 16.76
CA ILE A 371 5.35 -0.55 16.41
C ILE A 371 5.21 -0.41 14.89
N GLY A 372 6.05 -1.11 14.12
CA GLY A 372 5.93 -1.19 12.66
C GLY A 372 4.57 -1.78 12.24
N GLN A 373 4.15 -2.87 12.87
CA GLN A 373 2.86 -3.53 12.61
C GLN A 373 1.68 -2.61 12.97
N ALA A 374 1.71 -2.00 14.13
CA ALA A 374 0.69 -1.06 14.59
C ALA A 374 0.52 0.12 13.63
N SER A 375 1.62 0.67 13.12
CA SER A 375 1.64 1.81 12.22
C SER A 375 0.95 1.55 10.88
N LEU A 376 0.90 0.29 10.43
CA LEU A 376 0.26 -0.11 9.18
C LEU A 376 -1.26 -0.18 9.26
N LEU A 377 -1.84 -0.35 10.45
CA LEU A 377 -3.28 -0.53 10.61
C LEU A 377 -4.11 0.71 10.23
N GLY A 378 -3.48 1.87 10.12
CA GLY A 378 -4.10 3.11 9.63
C GLY A 378 -4.23 3.22 8.10
N GLN A 379 -3.64 2.30 7.33
CA GLN A 379 -3.58 2.39 5.87
C GLN A 379 -4.96 2.48 5.16
N PRO A 380 -6.05 1.87 5.65
CA PRO A 380 -7.36 2.10 5.05
C PRO A 380 -7.79 3.57 5.00
N LEU A 381 -7.39 4.40 5.98
CA LEU A 381 -7.65 5.84 5.96
C LEU A 381 -6.69 6.60 5.04
N HIS A 382 -5.44 6.16 4.96
CA HIS A 382 -4.43 6.78 4.10
C HIS A 382 -4.86 6.84 2.63
N LEU A 383 -5.53 5.80 2.13
CA LEU A 383 -6.01 5.74 0.74
C LEU A 383 -7.14 6.71 0.43
N LEU A 384 -7.74 7.34 1.44
CA LEU A 384 -8.70 8.44 1.28
C LEU A 384 -8.05 9.82 1.39
N SER A 385 -6.74 9.88 1.71
CA SER A 385 -6.04 11.15 1.88
C SER A 385 -5.98 11.94 0.57
N PRO A 386 -6.28 13.25 0.60
CA PRO A 386 -6.11 14.11 -0.56
C PRO A 386 -4.64 14.29 -0.97
N LEU A 387 -3.69 13.76 -0.20
CA LEU A 387 -2.26 13.76 -0.52
C LEU A 387 -1.86 12.56 -1.38
N GLN A 388 -2.75 11.58 -1.55
CA GLN A 388 -2.52 10.40 -2.40
C GLN A 388 -2.87 10.71 -3.87
N GLY A 389 -1.91 10.52 -4.78
CA GLY A 389 -2.12 10.78 -6.21
C GLY A 389 -3.19 9.87 -6.83
N SER A 390 -3.24 8.60 -6.43
CA SER A 390 -4.17 7.60 -6.97
C SER A 390 -5.65 7.94 -6.71
N ILE A 391 -5.97 8.66 -5.63
CA ILE A 391 -7.36 9.05 -5.35
C ILE A 391 -7.92 9.99 -6.44
N TYR A 392 -7.08 10.85 -7.02
CA TYR A 392 -7.50 11.76 -8.09
C TYR A 392 -7.79 11.00 -9.38
N VAL A 393 -7.08 9.90 -9.64
CA VAL A 393 -7.41 8.99 -10.75
C VAL A 393 -8.77 8.37 -10.52
N LEU A 394 -9.03 7.84 -9.31
CA LEU A 394 -10.30 7.24 -8.93
C LEU A 394 -11.49 8.20 -9.11
N VAL A 395 -11.42 9.39 -8.49
CA VAL A 395 -12.51 10.36 -8.56
C VAL A 395 -12.66 10.95 -9.96
N GLY A 396 -11.55 11.14 -10.69
CA GLY A 396 -11.53 11.60 -12.07
C GLY A 396 -12.24 10.65 -13.03
N LEU A 397 -11.94 9.34 -12.95
CA LEU A 397 -12.59 8.30 -13.75
C LEU A 397 -14.10 8.23 -13.50
N LEU A 398 -14.52 8.47 -12.26
CA LEU A 398 -15.95 8.41 -11.86
C LEU A 398 -16.70 9.72 -12.10
N GLY A 399 -15.99 10.83 -12.27
CA GLY A 399 -16.57 12.16 -12.36
C GLY A 399 -17.30 12.56 -11.07
N ILE A 400 -16.70 12.30 -9.89
CA ILE A 400 -17.24 12.65 -8.57
C ILE A 400 -16.31 13.60 -7.84
N ASP A 401 -16.87 14.33 -6.86
CA ASP A 401 -16.10 15.22 -5.99
C ASP A 401 -15.31 14.42 -4.94
N ILE A 402 -14.05 14.81 -4.71
CA ILE A 402 -13.17 14.16 -3.73
C ILE A 402 -13.69 14.29 -2.29
N GLY A 403 -14.26 15.44 -1.94
CA GLY A 403 -14.83 15.67 -0.61
C GLY A 403 -16.05 14.77 -0.35
N ASP A 404 -16.89 14.56 -1.36
CA ASP A 404 -18.02 13.64 -1.25
C ASP A 404 -17.54 12.19 -1.11
N HIS A 405 -16.51 11.80 -1.86
CA HIS A 405 -15.89 10.48 -1.71
C HIS A 405 -15.33 10.29 -0.29
N ILE A 406 -14.54 11.24 0.22
CA ILE A 406 -13.97 11.16 1.56
C ILE A 406 -15.07 11.06 2.62
N ARG A 407 -16.08 11.95 2.58
CA ARG A 407 -17.20 11.93 3.54
C ARG A 407 -17.97 10.61 3.52
N PHE A 408 -18.16 10.02 2.33
CA PHE A 408 -18.85 8.74 2.19
C PHE A 408 -18.02 7.58 2.72
N ALA A 409 -16.73 7.51 2.34
CA ALA A 409 -15.86 6.36 2.56
C ALA A 409 -15.23 6.35 3.97
N ALA A 410 -15.02 7.52 4.62
CA ALA A 410 -14.26 7.63 5.87
C ALA A 410 -14.78 6.69 6.97
N LYS A 411 -16.10 6.60 7.17
CA LYS A 411 -16.68 5.72 8.19
C LYS A 411 -16.39 4.24 7.95
N TYR A 412 -16.32 3.82 6.68
CA TYR A 412 -16.00 2.44 6.32
C TYR A 412 -14.50 2.19 6.45
N ALA A 413 -13.66 3.16 6.11
CA ALA A 413 -12.22 3.09 6.29
C ALA A 413 -11.82 3.02 7.77
N ILE A 414 -12.42 3.87 8.62
CA ILE A 414 -12.26 3.81 10.08
C ILE A 414 -12.70 2.43 10.60
N GLY A 415 -13.88 1.96 10.16
CA GLY A 415 -14.37 0.63 10.52
C GLY A 415 -13.41 -0.49 10.11
N THR A 416 -12.83 -0.42 8.90
CA THR A 416 -11.83 -1.38 8.43
C THR A 416 -10.59 -1.37 9.33
N ALA A 417 -10.02 -0.19 9.60
CA ALA A 417 -8.84 -0.05 10.45
C ALA A 417 -9.09 -0.53 11.88
N LEU A 418 -10.27 -0.23 12.46
CA LEU A 418 -10.64 -0.69 13.81
C LEU A 418 -10.81 -2.21 13.85
N VAL A 419 -11.49 -2.83 12.87
CA VAL A 419 -11.64 -4.29 12.80
C VAL A 419 -10.26 -4.95 12.72
N MET A 420 -9.36 -4.45 11.88
CA MET A 420 -8.01 -4.96 11.76
C MET A 420 -7.22 -4.79 13.09
N THR A 421 -7.35 -3.65 13.76
CA THR A 421 -6.71 -3.39 15.05
C THR A 421 -7.23 -4.32 16.14
N ILE A 422 -8.55 -4.52 16.22
CA ILE A 422 -9.17 -5.45 17.21
C ILE A 422 -8.64 -6.87 16.97
N VAL A 423 -8.59 -7.33 15.72
CA VAL A 423 -8.07 -8.68 15.43
C VAL A 423 -6.57 -8.77 15.74
N ALA A 424 -5.78 -7.73 15.46
CA ALA A 424 -4.36 -7.70 15.81
C ALA A 424 -4.14 -7.85 17.33
N VAL A 425 -4.97 -7.19 18.14
CA VAL A 425 -4.95 -7.34 19.61
C VAL A 425 -5.39 -8.74 20.04
N LEU A 426 -6.50 -9.26 19.49
CA LEU A 426 -7.03 -10.58 19.86
C LEU A 426 -6.06 -11.73 19.52
N PHE A 427 -5.27 -11.60 18.48
CA PHE A 427 -4.26 -12.58 18.10
C PHE A 427 -2.90 -12.35 18.78
N GLY A 428 -2.80 -11.37 19.69
CA GLY A 428 -1.57 -11.06 20.40
C GLY A 428 -0.45 -10.50 19.52
N ILE A 429 -0.82 -9.92 18.36
CA ILE A 429 0.13 -9.25 17.45
C ILE A 429 0.52 -7.90 18.05
N LEU A 430 -0.43 -7.25 18.69
CA LEU A 430 -0.22 -6.01 19.44
C LEU A 430 -0.38 -6.28 20.92
N SER A 431 0.65 -5.92 21.70
CA SER A 431 0.61 -5.95 23.16
C SER A 431 -0.32 -4.84 23.71
N MET A 432 -0.97 -5.11 24.87
CA MET A 432 -1.83 -4.16 25.59
C MET A 432 -1.29 -3.83 26.96
#